data_0b9cc0cfff8662bf158dfbb3e361c680
#
_entry.id   0b9cc0cfff8662bf158dfbb3e361c680
#
_cell.length_a   1.000
_cell.length_b   1.000
_cell.length_c   1.000
_cell.angle_alpha   90.00
_cell.angle_beta   90.00
_cell.angle_gamma   90.00
#
_symmetry.space_group_name_H-M   'P 1'
#
loop_
_entity.id
_entity.type
_entity.pdbx_description
1 polymer ?
#
loop_
_entity_poly.entity_id
_entity_poly.type
_entity_poly.pdbx_seq_one_letter_code
_entity_poly.pdbx_strand_id
1 'polypeptide(L)'
;LWEPLFDGFMDGKPVKRVICTHLHPDHVGLAGWLTRRFDCELWMSRQEFLMCRTLADDTGRPAPEVAIRFYRAAGYDEQALDNYRARFGEFGSHISPMPDSFRRMVEGETIEINERYWQVVVGSGHSPEHASLYCPALKILIAGDQVLPRITPNVSVFPTEPKGDPLKEWLFSSARI
;
A
#
# COMPACT_ATOMS: atom_id res chain seq x y z
N LEU A 1 -20.50 3.68 3.55
CA LEU A 1 -19.89 3.06 4.75
C LEU A 1 -19.19 4.10 5.64
N TRP A 2 -18.38 5.00 5.09
CA TRP A 2 -17.59 5.97 5.87
C TRP A 2 -18.39 7.20 6.35
N GLU A 3 -19.38 7.67 5.60
CA GLU A 3 -20.16 8.88 5.95
C GLU A 3 -20.79 8.81 7.35
N PRO A 4 -21.48 7.71 7.75
CA PRO A 4 -22.03 7.64 9.10
C PRO A 4 -20.95 7.60 10.20
N LEU A 5 -19.74 7.13 9.89
CA LEU A 5 -18.62 7.14 10.83
C LEU A 5 -18.11 8.57 11.06
N PHE A 6 -18.05 9.39 10.02
CA PHE A 6 -17.64 10.79 10.16
C PHE A 6 -18.65 11.59 10.97
N ASP A 7 -19.95 11.37 10.74
CA ASP A 7 -21.01 12.10 11.42
C ASP A 7 -21.18 11.68 12.89
N GLY A 8 -20.95 10.40 13.21
CA GLY A 8 -21.18 9.86 14.55
C GLY A 8 -19.92 9.67 15.39
N PHE A 9 -18.87 9.07 14.81
CA PHE A 9 -17.68 8.68 15.57
C PHE A 9 -16.68 9.83 15.78
N MET A 10 -16.61 10.74 14.84
CA MET A 10 -15.62 11.83 14.90
C MET A 10 -16.06 13.04 15.73
N ASP A 11 -17.31 13.10 16.14
CA ASP A 11 -17.85 14.16 17.02
C ASP A 11 -17.47 15.58 16.52
N GLY A 12 -17.61 15.83 15.22
CA GLY A 12 -17.25 17.07 14.57
C GLY A 12 -15.73 17.38 14.48
N LYS A 13 -14.87 16.48 14.91
CA LYS A 13 -13.42 16.68 14.82
C LYS A 13 -12.92 16.52 13.40
N PRO A 14 -12.03 17.40 12.92
CA PRO A 14 -11.52 17.32 11.57
C PRO A 14 -10.55 16.15 11.40
N VAL A 15 -10.56 15.52 10.21
CA VAL A 15 -9.46 14.65 9.76
C VAL A 15 -8.25 15.53 9.47
N LYS A 16 -7.16 15.33 10.18
CA LYS A 16 -5.94 16.14 10.03
C LYS A 16 -4.99 15.60 8.98
N ARG A 17 -5.04 14.30 8.74
CA ARG A 17 -4.16 13.60 7.78
C ARG A 17 -4.73 12.22 7.46
N VAL A 18 -4.34 11.69 6.32
CA VAL A 18 -4.59 10.29 5.92
C VAL A 18 -3.24 9.59 5.91
N ILE A 19 -3.10 8.50 6.65
CA ILE A 19 -1.87 7.70 6.69
C ILE A 19 -2.17 6.36 6.02
N CYS A 20 -1.42 6.02 4.97
CA CYS A 20 -1.50 4.71 4.32
C CYS A 20 -0.22 3.91 4.59
N THR A 21 -0.37 2.69 5.04
CA THR A 21 0.76 1.78 5.28
C THR A 21 1.42 1.36 3.97
N HIS A 22 0.62 1.10 2.94
CA HIS A 22 1.08 0.65 1.62
C HIS A 22 0.04 0.88 0.53
N LEU A 23 0.40 0.54 -0.71
CA LEU A 23 -0.32 0.91 -1.93
C LEU A 23 -1.54 0.04 -2.28
N HIS A 24 -1.76 -1.12 -1.66
CA HIS A 24 -2.82 -2.02 -2.09
C HIS A 24 -4.21 -1.37 -1.99
N PRO A 25 -5.14 -1.69 -2.92
CA PRO A 25 -6.42 -0.97 -3.05
C PRO A 25 -7.30 -0.98 -1.81
N ASP A 26 -7.27 -2.05 -1.02
CA ASP A 26 -8.00 -2.17 0.25
C ASP A 26 -7.44 -1.26 1.36
N HIS A 27 -6.22 -0.74 1.20
CA HIS A 27 -5.60 0.23 2.11
C HIS A 27 -5.62 1.67 1.56
N VAL A 28 -5.25 1.86 0.29
CA VAL A 28 -5.13 3.19 -0.33
C VAL A 28 -6.39 3.65 -1.06
N GLY A 29 -7.35 2.75 -1.28
CA GLY A 29 -8.46 2.97 -2.21
C GLY A 29 -9.25 4.26 -2.01
N LEU A 30 -9.47 4.69 -0.79
CA LEU A 30 -10.17 5.94 -0.49
C LEU A 30 -9.25 7.11 -0.10
N ALA A 31 -7.94 6.92 -0.10
CA ALA A 31 -7.00 7.95 0.36
C ALA A 31 -7.17 9.29 -0.38
N GLY A 32 -7.21 9.25 -1.70
CA GLY A 32 -7.40 10.46 -2.50
C GLY A 32 -8.77 11.12 -2.31
N TRP A 33 -9.82 10.35 -2.06
CA TRP A 33 -11.14 10.90 -1.73
C TRP A 33 -11.13 11.57 -0.35
N LEU A 34 -10.53 10.91 0.65
CA LEU A 34 -10.45 11.44 2.02
C LEU A 34 -9.64 12.74 2.06
N THR A 35 -8.49 12.79 1.39
CA THR A 35 -7.64 13.99 1.37
C THR A 35 -8.35 15.19 0.75
N ARG A 36 -9.09 14.98 -0.36
CA ARG A 36 -9.90 16.05 -0.98
C ARG A 36 -11.09 16.47 -0.12
N ARG A 37 -11.77 15.50 0.52
CA ARG A 37 -12.94 15.79 1.35
C ARG A 37 -12.60 16.62 2.57
N PHE A 38 -11.46 16.37 3.19
CA PHE A 38 -11.07 16.99 4.46
C PHE A 38 -9.95 18.03 4.33
N ASP A 39 -9.54 18.33 3.10
CA ASP A 39 -8.43 19.25 2.80
C ASP A 39 -7.19 18.95 3.67
N CYS A 40 -6.74 17.69 3.62
CA CYS A 40 -5.64 17.23 4.44
C CYS A 40 -4.60 16.44 3.63
N GLU A 41 -3.40 16.29 4.19
CA GLU A 41 -2.28 15.62 3.54
C GLU A 41 -2.45 14.09 3.54
N LEU A 42 -1.98 13.46 2.46
CA LEU A 42 -1.65 12.03 2.43
C LEU A 42 -0.24 11.83 2.97
N TRP A 43 -0.09 10.94 3.94
CA TRP A 43 1.19 10.51 4.49
C TRP A 43 1.44 9.05 4.08
N MET A 44 2.56 8.82 3.40
CA MET A 44 2.90 7.53 2.83
C MET A 44 4.41 7.43 2.62
N SER A 45 4.96 6.23 2.50
CA SER A 45 6.35 6.08 2.09
C SER A 45 6.52 6.42 0.60
N ARG A 46 7.76 6.71 0.17
CA ARG A 46 8.01 7.20 -1.19
C ARG A 46 7.71 6.15 -2.26
N GLN A 47 8.20 4.93 -2.05
CA GLN A 47 8.05 3.88 -3.07
C GLN A 47 6.58 3.47 -3.22
N GLU A 48 5.85 3.40 -2.11
CA GLU A 48 4.41 3.10 -2.14
C GLU A 48 3.62 4.15 -2.92
N PHE A 49 3.89 5.44 -2.67
CA PHE A 49 3.21 6.51 -3.38
C PHE A 49 3.52 6.51 -4.88
N LEU A 50 4.80 6.41 -5.25
CA LEU A 50 5.22 6.44 -6.66
C LEU A 50 4.73 5.20 -7.41
N MET A 51 4.81 4.03 -6.80
CA MET A 51 4.32 2.79 -7.41
C MET A 51 2.79 2.79 -7.55
N CYS A 52 2.06 3.28 -6.55
CA CYS A 52 0.62 3.46 -6.62
C CYS A 52 0.22 4.33 -7.82
N ARG A 53 0.89 5.45 -8.03
CA ARG A 53 0.65 6.32 -9.19
C ARG A 53 0.98 5.63 -10.50
N THR A 54 2.10 4.93 -10.58
CA THR A 54 2.49 4.17 -11.78
C THR A 54 1.44 3.12 -12.14
N LEU A 55 0.96 2.35 -11.17
CA LEU A 55 -0.07 1.34 -11.39
C LEU A 55 -1.43 1.96 -11.78
N ALA A 56 -1.75 3.13 -11.23
CA ALA A 56 -2.96 3.87 -11.61
C ALA A 56 -2.87 4.40 -13.05
N ASP A 57 -1.69 4.84 -13.48
CA ASP A 57 -1.43 5.33 -14.85
C ASP A 57 -1.44 4.20 -15.89
N ASP A 58 -1.28 2.94 -15.47
CA ASP A 58 -1.43 1.76 -16.35
C ASP A 58 -2.90 1.42 -16.66
N THR A 59 -3.86 2.13 -16.06
CA THR A 59 -5.30 1.85 -16.26
C THR A 59 -5.68 1.99 -17.74
N GLY A 60 -6.25 0.91 -18.28
CA GLY A 60 -6.65 0.83 -19.69
C GLY A 60 -5.52 0.53 -20.68
N ARG A 61 -4.28 0.33 -20.21
CA ARG A 61 -3.17 -0.10 -21.07
C ARG A 61 -3.22 -1.62 -21.31
N PRO A 62 -2.75 -2.10 -22.47
CA PRO A 62 -2.61 -3.53 -22.70
C PRO A 62 -1.48 -4.11 -21.86
N ALA A 63 -1.62 -5.38 -21.48
CA ALA A 63 -0.58 -6.10 -20.75
C ALA A 63 0.73 -6.14 -21.56
N PRO A 64 1.87 -5.76 -20.95
CA PRO A 64 3.17 -5.77 -21.62
C PRO A 64 3.58 -7.21 -22.01
N GLU A 65 4.16 -7.36 -23.19
CA GLU A 65 4.63 -8.67 -23.66
C GLU A 65 5.71 -9.29 -22.74
N VAL A 66 6.49 -8.46 -22.07
CA VAL A 66 7.47 -8.94 -21.09
C VAL A 66 6.78 -9.62 -19.89
N ALA A 67 5.63 -9.12 -19.47
CA ALA A 67 4.85 -9.74 -18.38
C ALA A 67 4.22 -11.07 -18.82
N ILE A 68 3.73 -11.14 -20.05
CA ILE A 68 3.21 -12.39 -20.63
C ILE A 68 4.30 -13.47 -20.68
N ARG A 69 5.51 -13.12 -21.14
CA ARG A 69 6.64 -14.05 -21.16
C ARG A 69 7.05 -14.49 -19.75
N PHE A 70 7.05 -13.57 -18.80
CA PHE A 70 7.35 -13.87 -17.40
C PHE A 70 6.37 -14.90 -16.83
N TYR A 71 5.06 -14.67 -16.93
CA TYR A 71 4.06 -15.59 -16.38
C TYR A 71 4.00 -16.93 -17.14
N ARG A 72 4.25 -16.93 -18.47
CA ARG A 72 4.39 -18.17 -19.24
C ARG A 72 5.59 -18.99 -18.75
N ALA A 73 6.73 -18.35 -18.48
CA ALA A 73 7.90 -19.02 -17.92
C ALA A 73 7.65 -19.53 -16.48
N ALA A 74 6.76 -18.90 -15.73
CA ALA A 74 6.31 -19.34 -14.42
C ALA A 74 5.26 -20.48 -14.46
N GLY A 75 4.86 -20.95 -15.66
CA GLY A 75 3.95 -22.08 -15.83
C GLY A 75 2.49 -21.72 -16.05
N TYR A 76 2.15 -20.46 -16.31
CA TYR A 76 0.78 -20.07 -16.67
C TYR A 76 0.42 -20.66 -18.04
N ASP A 77 -0.74 -21.31 -18.11
CA ASP A 77 -1.36 -21.73 -19.38
C ASP A 77 -2.00 -20.54 -20.12
N GLU A 78 -2.45 -20.74 -21.34
CA GLU A 78 -3.03 -19.66 -22.15
C GLU A 78 -4.29 -19.07 -21.49
N GLN A 79 -5.10 -19.86 -20.78
CA GLN A 79 -6.27 -19.34 -20.08
C GLN A 79 -5.88 -18.40 -18.94
N ALA A 80 -4.86 -18.75 -18.17
CA ALA A 80 -4.33 -17.89 -17.10
C ALA A 80 -3.70 -16.60 -17.66
N LEU A 81 -3.01 -16.71 -18.81
CA LEU A 81 -2.44 -15.54 -19.51
C LEU A 81 -3.54 -14.63 -20.08
N ASP A 82 -4.63 -15.17 -20.60
CA ASP A 82 -5.77 -14.37 -21.06
C ASP A 82 -6.48 -13.68 -19.90
N ASN A 83 -6.64 -14.35 -18.77
CA ASN A 83 -7.15 -13.72 -17.54
C ASN A 83 -6.23 -12.58 -17.06
N TYR A 84 -4.91 -12.76 -17.14
CA TYR A 84 -3.96 -11.71 -16.81
C TYR A 84 -4.07 -10.51 -17.76
N ARG A 85 -4.16 -10.75 -19.08
CA ARG A 85 -4.38 -9.70 -20.09
C ARG A 85 -5.65 -8.89 -19.82
N ALA A 86 -6.74 -9.60 -19.50
CA ALA A 86 -8.04 -8.98 -19.24
C ALA A 86 -8.03 -8.08 -17.99
N ARG A 87 -7.23 -8.42 -16.99
CA ARG A 87 -7.17 -7.72 -15.70
C ARG A 87 -6.01 -6.72 -15.59
N PHE A 88 -5.10 -6.70 -16.56
CA PHE A 88 -3.99 -5.76 -16.54
C PHE A 88 -4.49 -4.31 -16.57
N GLY A 89 -3.94 -3.46 -15.73
CA GLY A 89 -4.34 -2.06 -15.63
C GLY A 89 -5.66 -1.81 -14.91
N GLU A 90 -6.22 -2.79 -14.18
CA GLU A 90 -7.43 -2.58 -13.37
C GLU A 90 -7.18 -1.80 -12.08
N PHE A 91 -5.92 -1.64 -11.66
CA PHE A 91 -5.56 -1.06 -10.36
C PHE A 91 -6.21 0.30 -10.13
N GLY A 92 -6.10 1.22 -11.10
CA GLY A 92 -6.67 2.57 -10.97
C GLY A 92 -8.19 2.60 -10.90
N SER A 93 -8.89 1.56 -11.38
CA SER A 93 -10.36 1.47 -11.26
C SER A 93 -10.82 1.09 -9.85
N HIS A 94 -9.93 0.56 -9.02
CA HIS A 94 -10.22 0.15 -7.65
C HIS A 94 -9.86 1.20 -6.61
N ILE A 95 -9.27 2.33 -7.01
CA ILE A 95 -8.88 3.40 -6.10
C ILE A 95 -9.44 4.76 -6.52
N SER A 96 -9.62 5.62 -5.56
CA SER A 96 -9.87 7.05 -5.79
C SER A 96 -8.62 7.70 -6.37
N PRO A 97 -8.71 8.63 -7.34
CA PRO A 97 -7.53 9.31 -7.86
C PRO A 97 -6.65 9.85 -6.75
N MET A 98 -5.36 9.52 -6.82
CA MET A 98 -4.37 9.93 -5.82
C MET A 98 -4.18 11.45 -5.83
N PRO A 99 -3.80 12.07 -4.70
CA PRO A 99 -3.37 13.47 -4.69
C PRO A 99 -2.05 13.64 -5.44
N ASP A 100 -1.80 14.85 -5.94
CA ASP A 100 -0.56 15.16 -6.69
C ASP A 100 0.68 15.23 -5.81
N SER A 101 0.48 15.43 -4.51
CA SER A 101 1.56 15.52 -3.53
C SER A 101 1.26 14.68 -2.30
N PHE A 102 2.30 14.34 -1.55
CA PHE A 102 2.20 13.58 -0.32
C PHE A 102 3.30 14.01 0.66
N ARG A 103 3.07 13.79 1.93
CA ARG A 103 4.10 13.90 2.96
C ARG A 103 4.78 12.54 3.12
N ARG A 104 6.08 12.50 2.88
CA ARG A 104 6.86 11.26 3.00
C ARG A 104 7.00 10.83 4.45
N MET A 105 6.69 9.57 4.75
CA MET A 105 7.11 8.86 5.96
C MET A 105 8.45 8.16 5.72
N VAL A 106 9.33 8.13 6.73
CA VAL A 106 10.68 7.55 6.63
C VAL A 106 10.92 6.61 7.81
N GLU A 107 11.69 5.53 7.58
CA GLU A 107 12.12 4.60 8.63
C GLU A 107 12.66 5.34 9.87
N GLY A 108 12.22 4.95 11.04
CA GLY A 108 12.64 5.52 12.32
C GLY A 108 12.06 6.88 12.65
N GLU A 109 11.34 7.52 11.74
CA GLU A 109 10.65 8.78 12.00
C GLU A 109 9.62 8.61 13.12
N THR A 110 9.47 9.65 13.95
CA THR A 110 8.46 9.70 15.00
C THR A 110 7.34 10.67 14.64
N ILE A 111 6.11 10.18 14.70
CA ILE A 111 4.88 10.92 14.43
C ILE A 111 4.13 11.10 15.75
N GLU A 112 3.81 12.33 16.13
CA GLU A 112 2.98 12.61 17.28
C GLU A 112 1.49 12.53 16.90
N ILE A 113 0.72 11.70 17.63
CA ILE A 113 -0.73 11.57 17.51
C ILE A 113 -1.31 11.56 18.92
N ASN A 114 -2.05 12.59 19.27
CA ASN A 114 -2.71 12.75 20.57
C ASN A 114 -1.73 12.51 21.75
N GLU A 115 -0.66 13.30 21.80
CA GLU A 115 0.38 13.26 22.85
C GLU A 115 1.13 11.92 22.97
N ARG A 116 0.99 11.04 21.96
CA ARG A 116 1.72 9.79 21.87
C ARG A 116 2.60 9.78 20.65
N TYR A 117 3.76 9.19 20.82
CA TYR A 117 4.76 9.06 19.75
C TYR A 117 4.65 7.69 19.09
N TRP A 118 4.48 7.73 17.77
CA TRP A 118 4.41 6.56 16.90
C TRP A 118 5.63 6.53 16.01
N GLN A 119 6.41 5.49 16.11
CA GLN A 119 7.60 5.29 15.29
C GLN A 119 7.21 4.62 13.97
N VAL A 120 7.70 5.16 12.86
CA VAL A 120 7.58 4.52 11.55
C VAL A 120 8.56 3.36 11.47
N VAL A 121 8.04 2.17 11.19
CA VAL A 121 8.82 0.94 10.98
C VAL A 121 8.56 0.46 9.56
N VAL A 122 9.60 0.52 8.71
CA VAL A 122 9.47 0.16 7.31
C VAL A 122 9.80 -1.33 7.12
N GLY A 123 8.88 -2.04 6.46
CA GLY A 123 9.06 -3.40 5.97
C GLY A 123 9.06 -3.43 4.45
N SER A 124 9.44 -4.57 3.86
CA SER A 124 9.40 -4.82 2.43
C SER A 124 9.03 -6.27 2.14
N GLY A 125 8.87 -6.61 0.87
CA GLY A 125 8.54 -7.93 0.39
C GLY A 125 7.06 -8.17 0.11
N HIS A 126 6.14 -7.74 1.00
CA HIS A 126 4.72 -7.67 0.70
C HIS A 126 4.42 -6.51 -0.24
N SER A 127 5.00 -5.38 0.03
CA SER A 127 5.03 -4.19 -0.81
C SER A 127 6.41 -3.51 -0.73
N PRO A 128 6.73 -2.54 -1.57
CA PRO A 128 8.12 -2.05 -1.70
C PRO A 128 8.68 -1.36 -0.46
N GLU A 129 7.86 -0.59 0.24
CA GLU A 129 8.29 0.27 1.37
C GLU A 129 7.12 0.41 2.38
N HIS A 130 6.59 -0.75 2.83
CA HIS A 130 5.45 -0.80 3.75
C HIS A 130 5.77 -0.08 5.06
N ALA A 131 4.97 0.93 5.43
CA ALA A 131 5.18 1.74 6.63
C ALA A 131 4.21 1.34 7.75
N SER A 132 4.66 0.53 8.68
CA SER A 132 3.95 0.23 9.94
C SER A 132 4.17 1.35 10.96
N LEU A 133 3.27 1.48 11.94
CA LEU A 133 3.37 2.46 13.01
C LEU A 133 3.41 1.76 14.37
N TYR A 134 4.47 1.94 15.13
CA TYR A 134 4.64 1.39 16.48
C TYR A 134 4.55 2.47 17.54
N CYS A 135 3.68 2.26 18.55
CA CYS A 135 3.58 3.12 19.73
C CYS A 135 4.13 2.39 20.95
N PRO A 136 5.35 2.73 21.44
CA PRO A 136 5.94 2.06 22.61
C PRO A 136 5.11 2.22 23.88
N ALA A 137 4.51 3.40 24.09
CA ALA A 137 3.70 3.70 25.28
C ALA A 137 2.45 2.82 25.39
N LEU A 138 1.86 2.46 24.25
CA LEU A 138 0.69 1.59 24.19
C LEU A 138 1.05 0.13 23.94
N LYS A 139 2.27 -0.17 23.53
CA LYS A 139 2.72 -1.49 23.02
C LYS A 139 1.84 -1.98 21.87
N ILE A 140 1.47 -1.07 20.98
CA ILE A 140 0.61 -1.35 19.81
C ILE A 140 1.42 -1.11 18.54
N LEU A 141 1.30 -2.05 17.60
CA LEU A 141 1.78 -1.95 16.24
C LEU A 141 0.58 -1.93 15.28
N ILE A 142 0.49 -0.89 14.46
CA ILE A 142 -0.38 -0.88 13.27
C ILE A 142 0.45 -1.50 12.14
N ALA A 143 0.30 -2.80 11.97
CA ALA A 143 1.19 -3.59 11.11
C ALA A 143 0.81 -3.54 9.62
N GLY A 144 -0.41 -3.09 9.28
CA GLY A 144 -0.95 -3.30 7.93
C GLY A 144 -0.81 -4.77 7.54
N ASP A 145 -0.36 -5.02 6.32
CA ASP A 145 -0.18 -6.38 5.81
C ASP A 145 1.26 -6.90 5.92
N GLN A 146 2.16 -6.14 6.54
CA GLN A 146 3.52 -6.64 6.79
C GLN A 146 3.53 -7.83 7.76
N VAL A 147 2.63 -7.82 8.75
CA VAL A 147 2.43 -8.92 9.70
C VAL A 147 0.93 -9.18 9.86
N LEU A 148 0.50 -10.39 9.56
CA LEU A 148 -0.89 -10.84 9.68
C LEU A 148 -1.02 -11.92 10.78
N PRO A 149 -2.14 -11.95 11.54
CA PRO A 149 -2.24 -12.78 12.74
C PRO A 149 -2.42 -14.28 12.46
N ARG A 150 -2.88 -14.68 11.28
CA ARG A 150 -3.26 -16.07 10.97
C ARG A 150 -2.74 -16.60 9.64
N ILE A 151 -2.33 -15.73 8.75
CA ILE A 151 -1.84 -16.06 7.41
C ILE A 151 -0.54 -15.30 7.14
N THR A 152 0.24 -15.77 6.19
CA THR A 152 1.33 -14.96 5.63
C THR A 152 0.76 -13.92 4.68
N PRO A 153 1.35 -12.72 4.57
CA PRO A 153 1.01 -11.81 3.50
C PRO A 153 1.35 -12.42 2.14
N ASN A 154 0.75 -11.89 1.08
CA ASN A 154 1.19 -12.19 -0.25
C ASN A 154 2.58 -11.61 -0.48
N VAL A 155 3.53 -12.46 -0.88
CA VAL A 155 4.92 -12.09 -1.17
C VAL A 155 5.25 -12.64 -2.55
N SER A 156 5.12 -11.80 -3.58
CA SER A 156 5.17 -12.23 -4.97
C SER A 156 6.27 -11.54 -5.76
N VAL A 157 6.91 -12.28 -6.65
CA VAL A 157 7.78 -11.71 -7.68
C VAL A 157 6.91 -11.18 -8.82
N PHE A 158 7.15 -9.95 -9.25
CA PHE A 158 6.39 -9.31 -10.31
C PHE A 158 7.22 -9.17 -11.60
N PRO A 159 6.55 -9.12 -12.78
CA PRO A 159 7.24 -8.94 -14.06
C PRO A 159 8.07 -7.65 -14.17
N THR A 160 7.77 -6.65 -13.36
CA THR A 160 8.51 -5.39 -13.27
C THR A 160 9.90 -5.57 -12.67
N GLU A 161 10.06 -6.58 -11.79
CA GLU A 161 11.34 -6.93 -11.17
C GLU A 161 11.51 -8.45 -11.12
N PRO A 162 11.74 -9.11 -12.28
CA PRO A 162 11.67 -10.58 -12.41
C PRO A 162 12.81 -11.32 -11.68
N LYS A 163 13.82 -10.60 -11.19
CA LYS A 163 14.93 -11.15 -10.39
C LYS A 163 14.87 -10.70 -8.92
N GLY A 164 13.81 -10.03 -8.51
CA GLY A 164 13.60 -9.64 -7.13
C GLY A 164 13.46 -10.86 -6.21
N ASP A 165 13.79 -10.69 -4.95
CA ASP A 165 13.63 -11.71 -3.91
C ASP A 165 12.78 -11.15 -2.75
N PRO A 166 11.48 -10.89 -3.01
CA PRO A 166 10.59 -10.29 -2.02
C PRO A 166 10.40 -11.18 -0.79
N LEU A 167 10.56 -12.50 -0.90
CA LEU A 167 10.51 -13.39 0.25
C LEU A 167 11.68 -13.14 1.21
N LYS A 168 12.90 -13.00 0.68
CA LYS A 168 14.06 -12.64 1.48
C LYS A 168 13.92 -11.28 2.14
N GLU A 169 13.42 -10.30 1.41
CA GLU A 169 13.14 -8.97 1.93
C GLU A 169 12.11 -9.01 3.06
N TRP A 170 11.02 -9.76 2.88
CA TRP A 170 9.99 -9.93 3.89
C TRP A 170 10.52 -10.61 5.15
N LEU A 171 11.27 -11.70 5.01
CA LEU A 171 11.88 -12.40 6.14
C LEU A 171 12.86 -11.50 6.91
N PHE A 172 13.68 -10.74 6.18
CA PHE A 172 14.64 -9.83 6.80
C PHE A 172 13.96 -8.67 7.53
N SER A 173 12.95 -8.04 6.91
CA SER A 173 12.24 -6.92 7.54
C SER A 173 11.36 -7.38 8.71
N SER A 174 10.69 -8.53 8.60
CA SER A 174 9.85 -9.07 9.68
C SER A 174 10.65 -9.50 10.91
N ALA A 175 11.91 -9.90 10.74
CA ALA A 175 12.80 -10.22 11.87
C ALA A 175 13.19 -8.99 12.72
N ARG A 176 12.91 -7.76 12.25
CA ARG A 176 13.16 -6.50 12.96
C ARG A 176 11.91 -5.92 13.65
N ILE A 177 10.75 -6.42 13.31
CA ILE A 177 9.44 -6.03 13.86
C ILE A 177 9.10 -6.88 15.08
#